data_fe361cc851fdca0e6ebd0692fa5dee86
#
_entry.id   fe361cc851fdca0e6ebd0692fa5dee86
#
_cell.length_a   1.000
_cell.length_b   1.000
_cell.length_c   1.000
_cell.angle_alpha   90.00
_cell.angle_beta   90.00
_cell.angle_gamma   90.00
#
_symmetry.space_group_name_H-M   'P 1'
#
loop_
_entity.id
_entity.type
_entity.pdbx_description
1 polymer ?
#
loop_
_entity_poly.entity_id
_entity_poly.type
_entity_poly.pdbx_seq_one_letter_code
_entity_poly.pdbx_strand_id
1 'polypeptide(L)'
;MTSEQVPDAIVEHVAAAVNESGDREALRQYDLSQARRKHVSAVREFLEVKPFDAGGKALMRKAFREAALTKEDVIDLINIGIETLVRDRYELPAFDTLEREARAQRAATNQELFAQVNSALGDADRSLFDSLFVVGDHQRRISPWNDLKQEPTKPTLDGMRQLVARYDQLTGMASHAHLLKAIPLVKIRQWALEGGGLDAASMADLEPNKRYAVTLALISRRLARVTDDLCDIFCKQMRRVTRLAEAALEKYLANNQEKTDEILRRYATLETLLNSDCPEAEQLQAVRHTVTARPDLCEFSRLHAEYGGKNERRFMWHFFK
;
A
#
# COMPACT_ATOMS: atom_id res chain seq x y z
N MET A 1 0.65 7.15 -44.05
CA MET A 1 2.08 7.48 -44.13
C MET A 1 2.40 7.82 -45.55
N THR A 2 2.95 9.00 -45.80
CA THR A 2 3.42 9.44 -47.09
C THR A 2 4.94 9.32 -47.19
N SER A 3 5.50 9.37 -48.42
CA SER A 3 6.96 9.32 -48.63
C SER A 3 7.70 10.42 -47.85
N GLU A 4 7.08 11.56 -47.60
CA GLU A 4 7.67 12.67 -46.84
C GLU A 4 7.85 12.38 -45.35
N GLN A 5 7.10 11.43 -44.80
CA GLN A 5 7.18 11.03 -43.39
C GLN A 5 8.26 9.95 -43.12
N VAL A 6 8.88 9.44 -44.19
CA VAL A 6 9.93 8.43 -44.07
C VAL A 6 11.29 9.11 -44.02
N PRO A 7 12.15 8.87 -43.02
CA PRO A 7 13.52 9.40 -42.98
C PRO A 7 14.34 9.05 -44.24
N ASP A 8 15.18 9.96 -44.69
CA ASP A 8 16.01 9.75 -45.90
C ASP A 8 16.86 8.50 -45.85
N ALA A 9 17.48 8.24 -44.70
CA ALA A 9 18.30 7.03 -44.49
C ALA A 9 17.52 5.72 -44.73
N ILE A 10 16.23 5.69 -44.41
CA ILE A 10 15.37 4.51 -44.66
C ILE A 10 15.05 4.42 -46.17
N VAL A 11 14.73 5.55 -46.80
CA VAL A 11 14.48 5.55 -48.25
C VAL A 11 15.72 5.09 -49.05
N GLU A 12 16.87 5.63 -48.73
CA GLU A 12 18.14 5.24 -49.36
C GLU A 12 18.46 3.75 -49.11
N HIS A 13 18.26 3.27 -47.91
CA HIS A 13 18.48 1.86 -47.58
C HIS A 13 17.58 0.91 -48.37
N VAL A 14 16.29 1.24 -48.46
CA VAL A 14 15.32 0.45 -49.21
C VAL A 14 15.57 0.55 -50.72
N ALA A 15 15.85 1.74 -51.23
CA ALA A 15 16.18 1.95 -52.64
C ALA A 15 17.41 1.15 -53.08
N ALA A 16 18.46 1.15 -52.25
CA ALA A 16 19.65 0.34 -52.46
C ALA A 16 19.35 -1.19 -52.43
N ALA A 17 18.48 -1.63 -51.50
CA ALA A 17 18.12 -3.05 -51.41
C ALA A 17 17.31 -3.57 -52.56
N VAL A 18 16.49 -2.70 -53.22
CA VAL A 18 15.69 -3.08 -54.39
C VAL A 18 16.32 -2.61 -55.72
N ASN A 19 17.52 -2.04 -55.67
CA ASN A 19 18.26 -1.50 -56.83
C ASN A 19 17.48 -0.45 -57.60
N GLU A 20 16.80 0.43 -56.89
CA GLU A 20 15.99 1.52 -57.45
C GLU A 20 16.52 2.90 -57.00
N SER A 21 16.07 3.96 -57.67
CA SER A 21 16.41 5.33 -57.31
C SER A 21 15.60 5.80 -56.10
N GLY A 22 16.25 6.39 -55.12
CA GLY A 22 15.65 7.02 -53.95
C GLY A 22 15.10 8.44 -54.23
N ASP A 23 14.77 8.78 -55.48
CA ASP A 23 14.33 10.10 -55.90
C ASP A 23 13.00 10.50 -55.18
N ARG A 24 13.08 11.52 -54.36
CA ARG A 24 11.99 12.05 -53.57
C ARG A 24 10.83 12.63 -54.41
N GLU A 25 11.14 13.23 -55.51
CA GLU A 25 10.11 13.80 -56.39
C GLU A 25 9.32 12.70 -57.09
N ALA A 26 9.96 11.65 -57.54
CA ALA A 26 9.29 10.49 -58.09
C ALA A 26 8.41 9.79 -57.01
N LEU A 27 8.88 9.71 -55.78
CA LEU A 27 8.09 9.15 -54.65
C LEU A 27 6.88 10.00 -54.33
N ARG A 28 6.96 11.34 -54.39
CA ARG A 28 5.83 12.23 -54.20
C ARG A 28 4.77 12.06 -55.30
N GLN A 29 5.20 11.98 -56.56
CA GLN A 29 4.31 11.72 -57.68
C GLN A 29 3.64 10.35 -57.57
N TYR A 30 4.37 9.35 -57.11
CA TYR A 30 3.82 8.02 -56.81
C TYR A 30 2.75 8.07 -55.71
N ASP A 31 2.99 8.79 -54.64
CA ASP A 31 2.04 8.92 -53.50
C ASP A 31 0.67 9.48 -53.97
N LEU A 32 0.66 10.33 -54.97
CA LEU A 32 -0.54 10.92 -55.52
C LEU A 32 -1.19 10.08 -56.63
N SER A 33 -0.52 9.03 -57.10
CA SER A 33 -0.90 8.26 -58.28
C SER A 33 -1.99 7.22 -58.00
N GLN A 34 -2.72 6.84 -59.05
CA GLN A 34 -3.60 5.67 -59.01
C GLN A 34 -2.81 4.34 -58.86
N ALA A 35 -1.56 4.32 -59.34
CA ALA A 35 -0.69 3.14 -59.17
C ALA A 35 -0.49 2.78 -57.71
N ARG A 36 -0.24 3.76 -56.85
CA ARG A 36 -0.15 3.54 -55.38
C ARG A 36 -1.37 2.85 -54.80
N ARG A 37 -2.59 3.30 -55.20
CA ARG A 37 -3.82 2.68 -54.70
C ARG A 37 -3.96 1.22 -55.14
N LYS A 38 -3.59 0.88 -56.38
CA LYS A 38 -3.59 -0.47 -56.90
C LYS A 38 -2.57 -1.35 -56.15
N HIS A 39 -1.35 -0.83 -55.93
CA HIS A 39 -0.30 -1.54 -55.24
C HIS A 39 -0.68 -1.79 -53.75
N VAL A 40 -1.24 -0.81 -53.06
CA VAL A 40 -1.77 -0.96 -51.71
C VAL A 40 -2.88 -2.03 -51.63
N SER A 41 -3.78 -2.04 -52.65
CA SER A 41 -4.84 -3.06 -52.72
C SER A 41 -4.26 -4.45 -52.95
N ALA A 42 -3.30 -4.60 -53.84
CA ALA A 42 -2.63 -5.89 -54.07
C ALA A 42 -1.85 -6.39 -52.86
N VAL A 43 -1.18 -5.50 -52.10
CA VAL A 43 -0.47 -5.85 -50.86
C VAL A 43 -1.48 -6.27 -49.78
N ARG A 44 -2.62 -5.59 -49.63
CA ARG A 44 -3.68 -5.99 -48.70
C ARG A 44 -4.24 -7.36 -49.04
N GLU A 45 -4.49 -7.64 -50.29
CA GLU A 45 -4.97 -8.92 -50.77
C GLU A 45 -3.94 -10.03 -50.49
N PHE A 46 -2.65 -9.80 -50.81
CA PHE A 46 -1.58 -10.71 -50.53
C PHE A 46 -1.39 -11.04 -49.06
N LEU A 47 -1.50 -10.01 -48.19
CA LEU A 47 -1.38 -10.16 -46.72
C LEU A 47 -2.67 -10.57 -46.06
N GLU A 48 -3.80 -10.67 -46.80
CA GLU A 48 -5.14 -10.95 -46.28
C GLU A 48 -5.56 -9.99 -45.15
N VAL A 49 -5.21 -8.70 -45.26
CA VAL A 49 -5.54 -7.67 -44.27
C VAL A 49 -6.68 -6.76 -44.77
N LYS A 50 -7.56 -6.42 -43.85
CA LYS A 50 -8.65 -5.46 -44.05
C LYS A 50 -8.13 -4.03 -43.94
N PRO A 51 -8.66 -3.07 -44.70
CA PRO A 51 -8.31 -1.68 -44.50
C PRO A 51 -8.74 -1.19 -43.11
N PHE A 52 -8.01 -0.25 -42.52
CA PHE A 52 -8.42 0.41 -41.28
C PHE A 52 -9.59 1.36 -41.53
N ASP A 53 -10.77 0.83 -41.44
CA ASP A 53 -12.05 1.51 -41.65
C ASP A 53 -12.79 1.79 -40.33
N ALA A 54 -14.08 2.09 -40.39
CA ALA A 54 -14.94 2.29 -39.25
C ALA A 54 -15.01 1.05 -38.35
N GLY A 55 -14.95 -0.17 -38.91
CA GLY A 55 -14.94 -1.42 -38.18
C GLY A 55 -13.66 -1.63 -37.39
N GLY A 56 -12.50 -1.42 -38.01
CA GLY A 56 -11.20 -1.45 -37.34
C GLY A 56 -11.09 -0.40 -36.24
N LYS A 57 -11.60 0.81 -36.49
CA LYS A 57 -11.64 1.88 -35.48
C LYS A 57 -12.55 1.54 -34.30
N ALA A 58 -13.71 0.95 -34.53
CA ALA A 58 -14.62 0.52 -33.46
C ALA A 58 -14.01 -0.61 -32.61
N LEU A 59 -13.38 -1.59 -33.24
CA LEU A 59 -12.67 -2.69 -32.59
C LEU A 59 -11.53 -2.16 -31.69
N MET A 60 -10.69 -1.30 -32.21
CA MET A 60 -9.58 -0.67 -31.50
C MET A 60 -10.08 0.14 -30.29
N ARG A 61 -11.12 0.97 -30.47
CA ARG A 61 -11.73 1.75 -29.38
C ARG A 61 -12.27 0.85 -28.28
N LYS A 62 -12.93 -0.25 -28.64
CA LYS A 62 -13.42 -1.23 -27.69
C LYS A 62 -12.27 -1.84 -26.88
N ALA A 63 -11.19 -2.26 -27.55
CA ALA A 63 -10.01 -2.80 -26.89
C ALA A 63 -9.35 -1.78 -25.92
N PHE A 64 -9.23 -0.51 -26.34
CA PHE A 64 -8.73 0.55 -25.47
C PHE A 64 -9.62 0.80 -24.26
N ARG A 65 -10.93 0.80 -24.41
CA ARG A 65 -11.87 1.02 -23.31
C ARG A 65 -11.80 -0.11 -22.27
N GLU A 66 -11.78 -1.35 -22.74
CA GLU A 66 -11.64 -2.52 -21.85
C GLU A 66 -10.30 -2.53 -21.12
N ALA A 67 -9.22 -2.25 -21.84
CA ALA A 67 -7.88 -2.17 -21.26
C ALA A 67 -7.72 -0.99 -20.28
N ALA A 68 -8.36 0.16 -20.58
CA ALA A 68 -8.30 1.34 -19.72
C ALA A 68 -8.93 1.14 -18.34
N LEU A 69 -9.70 0.10 -18.10
CA LEU A 69 -10.17 -0.27 -16.76
C LEU A 69 -9.04 -0.76 -15.85
N THR A 70 -8.00 -1.39 -16.42
CA THR A 70 -6.93 -2.04 -15.65
C THR A 70 -5.55 -1.49 -15.93
N LYS A 71 -5.40 -0.67 -16.97
CA LYS A 71 -4.14 -0.06 -17.39
C LYS A 71 -4.24 1.46 -17.36
N GLU A 72 -3.16 2.11 -16.91
CA GLU A 72 -3.04 3.57 -16.90
C GLU A 72 -2.03 4.10 -17.93
N ASP A 73 -1.03 3.28 -18.28
CA ASP A 73 -0.06 3.70 -19.27
C ASP A 73 -0.67 3.69 -20.68
N VAL A 74 -0.50 4.80 -21.40
CA VAL A 74 -0.95 4.94 -22.79
C VAL A 74 -0.23 3.95 -23.70
N ILE A 75 1.03 3.65 -23.42
CA ILE A 75 1.82 2.71 -24.21
C ILE A 75 1.22 1.29 -24.10
N ASP A 76 0.82 0.87 -22.91
CA ASP A 76 0.13 -0.42 -22.73
C ASP A 76 -1.17 -0.49 -23.55
N LEU A 77 -1.96 0.60 -23.57
CA LEU A 77 -3.18 0.66 -24.36
C LEU A 77 -2.88 0.56 -25.85
N ILE A 78 -1.87 1.30 -26.34
CA ILE A 78 -1.46 1.27 -27.75
C ILE A 78 -1.06 -0.14 -28.15
N ASN A 79 -0.26 -0.83 -27.34
CA ASN A 79 0.16 -2.20 -27.59
C ASN A 79 -1.04 -3.15 -27.71
N ILE A 80 -2.00 -3.06 -26.80
CA ILE A 80 -3.23 -3.86 -26.84
C ILE A 80 -4.06 -3.57 -28.10
N GLY A 81 -4.12 -2.30 -28.49
CA GLY A 81 -4.80 -1.90 -29.73
C GLY A 81 -4.13 -2.48 -30.97
N ILE A 82 -2.80 -2.42 -31.04
CA ILE A 82 -2.01 -3.01 -32.14
C ILE A 82 -2.25 -4.53 -32.19
N GLU A 83 -2.07 -5.23 -31.06
CA GLU A 83 -2.28 -6.68 -30.97
C GLU A 83 -3.70 -7.07 -31.41
N THR A 84 -4.71 -6.29 -31.01
CA THR A 84 -6.11 -6.54 -31.38
C THR A 84 -6.32 -6.37 -32.88
N LEU A 85 -5.81 -5.28 -33.47
CA LEU A 85 -5.94 -5.05 -34.91
C LEU A 85 -5.20 -6.11 -35.73
N VAL A 86 -4.00 -6.49 -35.34
CA VAL A 86 -3.20 -7.55 -36.01
C VAL A 86 -3.91 -8.89 -35.94
N ARG A 87 -4.44 -9.27 -34.76
CA ARG A 87 -5.18 -10.52 -34.58
C ARG A 87 -6.40 -10.61 -35.48
N ASP A 88 -7.12 -9.49 -35.63
CA ASP A 88 -8.34 -9.43 -36.42
C ASP A 88 -8.08 -9.08 -37.90
N ARG A 89 -6.80 -9.09 -38.31
CA ARG A 89 -6.34 -8.84 -39.68
C ARG A 89 -6.71 -7.46 -40.21
N TYR A 90 -6.63 -6.41 -39.40
CA TYR A 90 -6.74 -5.03 -39.83
C TYR A 90 -5.38 -4.40 -40.05
N GLU A 91 -5.32 -3.52 -41.06
CA GLU A 91 -4.17 -2.63 -41.27
C GLU A 91 -4.00 -1.69 -40.06
N LEU A 92 -2.73 -1.43 -39.67
CA LEU A 92 -2.47 -0.53 -38.57
C LEU A 92 -2.63 0.94 -38.98
N PRO A 93 -3.32 1.75 -38.20
CA PRO A 93 -3.37 3.20 -38.46
C PRO A 93 -2.02 3.86 -38.10
N ALA A 94 -1.89 5.15 -38.46
CA ALA A 94 -0.74 5.93 -38.02
C ALA A 94 -0.65 5.96 -36.47
N PHE A 95 0.57 6.01 -35.96
CA PHE A 95 0.84 6.02 -34.49
C PHE A 95 0.10 7.15 -33.78
N ASP A 96 0.08 8.36 -34.33
CA ASP A 96 -0.67 9.51 -33.78
C ASP A 96 -2.18 9.23 -33.63
N THR A 97 -2.74 8.38 -34.48
CA THR A 97 -4.15 7.98 -34.39
C THR A 97 -4.31 6.99 -33.20
N LEU A 98 -3.40 6.02 -33.04
CA LEU A 98 -3.39 5.10 -31.91
C LEU A 98 -3.26 5.88 -30.59
N GLU A 99 -2.30 6.77 -30.49
CA GLU A 99 -2.04 7.56 -29.29
C GLU A 99 -3.23 8.45 -28.91
N ARG A 100 -3.75 9.21 -29.88
CA ARG A 100 -4.91 10.09 -29.65
C ARG A 100 -6.14 9.31 -29.19
N GLU A 101 -6.46 8.21 -29.83
CA GLU A 101 -7.62 7.39 -29.47
C GLU A 101 -7.40 6.69 -28.12
N ALA A 102 -6.20 6.19 -27.83
CA ALA A 102 -5.86 5.58 -26.53
C ALA A 102 -6.02 6.61 -25.39
N ARG A 103 -5.48 7.82 -25.54
CA ARG A 103 -5.66 8.93 -24.58
C ARG A 103 -7.13 9.30 -24.39
N ALA A 104 -7.90 9.39 -25.47
CA ALA A 104 -9.31 9.70 -25.41
C ALA A 104 -10.13 8.64 -24.68
N GLN A 105 -9.90 7.35 -24.99
CA GLN A 105 -10.62 6.26 -24.32
C GLN A 105 -10.23 6.16 -22.83
N ARG A 106 -8.94 6.34 -22.48
CA ARG A 106 -8.50 6.39 -21.08
C ARG A 106 -9.19 7.53 -20.33
N ALA A 107 -9.22 8.73 -20.88
CA ALA A 107 -9.87 9.88 -20.27
C ALA A 107 -11.38 9.64 -20.07
N ALA A 108 -12.07 9.12 -21.09
CA ALA A 108 -13.49 8.81 -21.00
C ALA A 108 -13.79 7.76 -19.92
N THR A 109 -13.01 6.68 -19.89
CA THR A 109 -13.16 5.62 -18.86
C THR A 109 -12.93 6.18 -17.45
N ASN A 110 -11.92 7.02 -17.25
CA ASN A 110 -11.68 7.64 -15.95
C ASN A 110 -12.83 8.57 -15.54
N GLN A 111 -13.37 9.35 -16.47
CA GLN A 111 -14.54 10.22 -16.19
C GLN A 111 -15.79 9.42 -15.80
N GLU A 112 -16.07 8.30 -16.48
CA GLU A 112 -17.15 7.39 -16.12
C GLU A 112 -16.99 6.86 -14.69
N LEU A 113 -15.79 6.42 -14.32
CA LEU A 113 -15.50 5.92 -12.98
C LEU A 113 -15.58 7.03 -11.91
N PHE A 114 -15.11 8.24 -12.20
CA PHE A 114 -15.24 9.40 -11.29
C PHE A 114 -16.72 9.76 -11.08
N ALA A 115 -17.51 9.81 -12.14
CA ALA A 115 -18.93 10.07 -12.07
C ALA A 115 -19.67 8.99 -11.25
N GLN A 116 -19.29 7.73 -11.41
CA GLN A 116 -19.86 6.63 -10.62
C GLN A 116 -19.63 6.83 -9.11
N VAL A 117 -18.43 7.23 -8.71
CA VAL A 117 -18.12 7.52 -7.29
C VAL A 117 -18.92 8.72 -6.81
N ASN A 118 -18.92 9.84 -7.57
CA ASN A 118 -19.60 11.06 -7.15
C ASN A 118 -21.12 10.91 -7.07
N SER A 119 -21.74 10.15 -7.98
CA SER A 119 -23.20 9.93 -7.98
C SER A 119 -23.71 9.20 -6.74
N ALA A 120 -22.84 8.45 -6.08
CA ALA A 120 -23.17 7.70 -4.86
C ALA A 120 -22.89 8.49 -3.57
N LEU A 121 -22.28 9.68 -3.63
CA LEU A 121 -22.02 10.55 -2.49
C LEU A 121 -23.20 11.49 -2.23
N GLY A 122 -23.56 11.65 -0.96
CA GLY A 122 -24.53 12.66 -0.53
C GLY A 122 -23.92 14.06 -0.42
N ASP A 123 -24.77 15.07 -0.25
CA ASP A 123 -24.30 16.47 -0.13
C ASP A 123 -23.50 16.69 1.17
N ALA A 124 -23.85 15.99 2.25
CA ALA A 124 -23.10 16.03 3.49
C ALA A 124 -21.68 15.51 3.32
N ASP A 125 -21.50 14.43 2.54
CA ASP A 125 -20.19 13.84 2.27
C ASP A 125 -19.32 14.74 1.40
N ARG A 126 -19.93 15.35 0.38
CA ARG A 126 -19.27 16.35 -0.46
C ARG A 126 -18.79 17.54 0.37
N SER A 127 -19.65 18.05 1.24
CA SER A 127 -19.32 19.15 2.15
C SER A 127 -18.18 18.77 3.11
N LEU A 128 -18.21 17.54 3.63
CA LEU A 128 -17.13 17.02 4.48
C LEU A 128 -15.80 16.96 3.70
N PHE A 129 -15.80 16.43 2.48
CA PHE A 129 -14.59 16.35 1.66
C PHE A 129 -14.07 17.73 1.26
N ASP A 130 -14.95 18.65 0.88
CA ASP A 130 -14.57 20.02 0.55
C ASP A 130 -13.95 20.76 1.74
N SER A 131 -14.42 20.48 2.96
CA SER A 131 -13.84 21.06 4.18
C SER A 131 -12.38 20.68 4.42
N LEU A 132 -11.91 19.57 3.83
CA LEU A 132 -10.50 19.15 3.94
C LEU A 132 -9.53 20.12 3.24
N PHE A 133 -10.01 20.84 2.22
CA PHE A 133 -9.19 21.75 1.42
C PHE A 133 -9.15 23.16 1.98
N VAL A 134 -10.04 23.49 2.94
CA VAL A 134 -10.08 24.81 3.54
C VAL A 134 -8.96 24.95 4.57
N VAL A 135 -8.13 25.97 4.41
CA VAL A 135 -7.12 26.33 5.41
C VAL A 135 -7.82 27.09 6.53
N GLY A 136 -7.91 26.49 7.70
CA GLY A 136 -8.52 27.13 8.88
C GLY A 136 -7.74 28.36 9.36
N ASP A 137 -8.45 29.26 10.08
CA ASP A 137 -7.95 30.55 10.53
C ASP A 137 -6.76 30.41 11.51
N HIS A 138 -5.68 31.08 11.22
CA HIS A 138 -4.51 31.54 12.01
C HIS A 138 -3.73 30.60 12.95
N GLN A 139 -4.21 29.46 13.40
CA GLN A 139 -3.43 28.61 14.33
C GLN A 139 -2.81 27.35 13.70
N ARG A 140 -3.33 26.85 12.60
CA ARG A 140 -2.76 25.73 11.87
C ARG A 140 -2.35 26.16 10.47
N ARG A 141 -1.06 26.20 10.22
CA ARG A 141 -0.47 26.49 8.89
C ARG A 141 -0.70 25.38 7.87
N ILE A 142 -1.28 24.25 8.27
CA ILE A 142 -1.43 23.04 7.47
C ILE A 142 -2.93 22.77 7.30
N SER A 143 -3.39 22.63 6.07
CA SER A 143 -4.77 22.22 5.79
C SER A 143 -5.05 20.80 6.30
N PRO A 144 -6.31 20.45 6.64
CA PRO A 144 -6.67 19.07 6.99
C PRO A 144 -6.24 18.06 5.93
N TRP A 145 -6.31 18.42 4.64
CA TRP A 145 -5.83 17.60 3.54
C TRP A 145 -4.35 17.27 3.65
N ASN A 146 -3.50 18.25 3.91
CA ASN A 146 -2.07 18.03 4.06
C ASN A 146 -1.73 17.32 5.37
N ASP A 147 -2.54 17.50 6.41
CA ASP A 147 -2.40 16.73 7.66
C ASP A 147 -2.64 15.23 7.45
N LEU A 148 -3.63 14.85 6.62
CA LEU A 148 -3.90 13.44 6.28
C LEU A 148 -2.70 12.73 5.62
N LYS A 149 -1.78 13.48 5.02
CA LYS A 149 -0.61 12.92 4.32
C LYS A 149 0.60 12.73 5.21
N GLN A 150 0.58 13.31 6.42
CA GLN A 150 1.72 13.20 7.33
C GLN A 150 1.96 11.74 7.70
N GLU A 151 3.23 11.35 7.68
CA GLU A 151 3.65 10.03 8.11
C GLU A 151 3.71 9.95 9.64
N PRO A 152 3.49 8.76 10.22
CA PRO A 152 3.57 8.57 11.66
C PRO A 152 4.98 8.90 12.16
N THR A 153 5.03 9.55 13.30
CA THR A 153 6.27 9.86 14.02
C THR A 153 6.87 8.59 14.65
N LYS A 154 7.87 8.76 15.51
CA LYS A 154 8.61 7.67 16.15
C LYS A 154 7.69 6.63 16.80
N PRO A 155 8.09 5.34 16.86
CA PRO A 155 7.32 4.26 17.48
C PRO A 155 7.34 4.38 19.02
N THR A 156 6.63 5.37 19.54
CA THR A 156 6.44 5.65 20.96
C THR A 156 4.97 5.47 21.35
N LEU A 157 4.67 5.43 22.64
CA LEU A 157 3.28 5.41 23.12
C LEU A 157 2.49 6.64 22.66
N ASP A 158 3.12 7.82 22.65
CA ASP A 158 2.48 9.05 22.16
C ASP A 158 2.24 8.99 20.64
N GLY A 159 3.19 8.46 19.88
CA GLY A 159 3.01 8.18 18.46
C GLY A 159 1.85 7.22 18.21
N MET A 160 1.71 6.18 19.03
CA MET A 160 0.58 5.25 18.97
C MET A 160 -0.76 5.93 19.26
N ARG A 161 -0.84 6.79 20.28
CA ARG A 161 -2.05 7.58 20.58
C ARG A 161 -2.43 8.49 19.41
N GLN A 162 -1.46 9.16 18.80
CA GLN A 162 -1.70 10.00 17.61
C GLN A 162 -2.23 9.17 16.44
N LEU A 163 -1.69 7.97 16.22
CA LEU A 163 -2.18 7.06 15.17
C LEU A 163 -3.59 6.54 15.45
N VAL A 164 -3.94 6.25 16.71
CA VAL A 164 -5.32 5.87 17.09
C VAL A 164 -6.28 7.01 16.78
N ALA A 165 -5.96 8.25 17.20
CA ALA A 165 -6.79 9.40 16.90
C ALA A 165 -6.96 9.62 15.38
N ARG A 166 -5.89 9.40 14.59
CA ARG A 166 -5.95 9.47 13.13
C ARG A 166 -6.77 8.33 12.53
N TYR A 167 -6.65 7.12 13.06
CA TYR A 167 -7.47 5.98 12.65
C TYR A 167 -8.96 6.29 12.85
N ASP A 168 -9.35 6.81 14.01
CA ASP A 168 -10.73 7.18 14.30
C ASP A 168 -11.25 8.26 13.35
N GLN A 169 -10.44 9.30 13.10
CA GLN A 169 -10.75 10.34 12.12
C GLN A 169 -10.96 9.78 10.71
N LEU A 170 -10.02 8.95 10.23
CA LEU A 170 -10.09 8.34 8.90
C LEU A 170 -11.26 7.36 8.79
N THR A 171 -11.56 6.60 9.83
CA THR A 171 -12.70 5.66 9.85
C THR A 171 -14.02 6.42 9.71
N GLY A 172 -14.17 7.57 10.37
CA GLY A 172 -15.35 8.44 10.19
C GLY A 172 -15.52 8.93 8.75
N MET A 173 -14.41 9.29 8.07
CA MET A 173 -14.45 9.75 6.68
C MET A 173 -14.55 8.58 5.66
N ALA A 174 -14.10 7.40 6.02
CA ALA A 174 -14.07 6.22 5.14
C ALA A 174 -15.38 5.44 5.09
N SER A 175 -16.48 5.97 5.65
CA SER A 175 -17.81 5.33 5.62
C SER A 175 -18.24 4.93 4.21
N HIS A 176 -17.81 5.68 3.20
CA HIS A 176 -18.08 5.47 1.78
C HIS A 176 -16.99 4.66 1.03
N ALA A 177 -15.98 4.12 1.71
CA ALA A 177 -14.95 3.30 1.06
C ALA A 177 -15.52 2.07 0.32
N HIS A 178 -16.71 1.62 0.69
CA HIS A 178 -17.42 0.56 -0.03
C HIS A 178 -17.72 0.90 -1.49
N LEU A 179 -17.86 2.19 -1.85
CA LEU A 179 -18.06 2.66 -3.23
C LEU A 179 -16.87 2.32 -4.13
N LEU A 180 -15.68 2.22 -3.56
CA LEU A 180 -14.49 1.84 -4.28
C LEU A 180 -14.41 0.34 -4.62
N LYS A 181 -15.29 -0.51 -4.06
CA LYS A 181 -15.28 -1.96 -4.35
C LYS A 181 -15.55 -2.28 -5.81
N ALA A 182 -16.33 -1.43 -6.49
CA ALA A 182 -16.62 -1.59 -7.93
C ALA A 182 -15.52 -0.99 -8.82
N ILE A 183 -14.55 -0.28 -8.25
CA ILE A 183 -13.47 0.38 -8.99
C ILE A 183 -12.24 -0.54 -9.00
N PRO A 184 -11.60 -0.74 -10.15
CA PRO A 184 -10.38 -1.53 -10.24
C PRO A 184 -9.28 -1.01 -9.30
N LEU A 185 -8.61 -1.92 -8.59
CA LEU A 185 -7.59 -1.58 -7.59
C LEU A 185 -6.45 -0.72 -8.15
N VAL A 186 -6.09 -0.94 -9.42
CA VAL A 186 -5.07 -0.14 -10.12
C VAL A 186 -5.48 1.33 -10.18
N LYS A 187 -6.75 1.63 -10.48
CA LYS A 187 -7.30 2.99 -10.50
C LYS A 187 -7.29 3.62 -9.12
N ILE A 188 -7.74 2.90 -8.09
CA ILE A 188 -7.73 3.39 -6.72
C ILE A 188 -6.31 3.75 -6.27
N ARG A 189 -5.33 2.91 -6.59
CA ARG A 189 -3.91 3.16 -6.28
C ARG A 189 -3.39 4.42 -6.99
N GLN A 190 -3.70 4.56 -8.27
CA GLN A 190 -3.29 5.72 -9.06
C GLN A 190 -3.91 7.01 -8.55
N TRP A 191 -5.22 7.02 -8.26
CA TRP A 191 -5.90 8.18 -7.69
C TRP A 191 -5.36 8.55 -6.30
N ALA A 192 -5.08 7.55 -5.46
CA ALA A 192 -4.47 7.80 -4.15
C ALA A 192 -3.04 8.35 -4.26
N LEU A 193 -2.25 7.93 -5.26
CA LEU A 193 -0.93 8.50 -5.54
C LEU A 193 -1.05 9.94 -6.02
N GLU A 194 -1.97 10.24 -6.94
CA GLU A 194 -2.23 11.59 -7.42
C GLU A 194 -2.65 12.51 -6.27
N GLY A 195 -3.63 12.11 -5.46
CA GLY A 195 -4.07 12.87 -4.28
C GLY A 195 -2.96 13.07 -3.24
N GLY A 196 -2.08 12.08 -3.09
CA GLY A 196 -0.90 12.19 -2.24
C GLY A 196 0.09 13.28 -2.69
N GLY A 197 0.22 13.51 -4.00
CA GLY A 197 1.10 14.51 -4.59
C GLY A 197 0.53 15.93 -4.63
N LEU A 198 -0.81 16.08 -4.67
CA LEU A 198 -1.47 17.37 -4.81
C LEU A 198 -1.69 18.03 -3.44
N ASP A 199 -1.41 19.33 -3.32
CA ASP A 199 -1.75 20.11 -2.14
C ASP A 199 -3.26 20.44 -2.08
N ALA A 200 -3.69 21.12 -1.01
CA ALA A 200 -5.11 21.44 -0.82
C ALA A 200 -5.67 22.37 -1.90
N ALA A 201 -4.89 23.35 -2.36
CA ALA A 201 -5.31 24.28 -3.39
C ALA A 201 -5.48 23.56 -4.74
N SER A 202 -4.47 22.78 -5.14
CA SER A 202 -4.52 21.97 -6.35
C SER A 202 -5.68 20.94 -6.33
N MET A 203 -6.01 20.40 -5.17
CA MET A 203 -7.17 19.50 -5.02
C MET A 203 -8.49 20.25 -5.18
N ALA A 204 -8.60 21.47 -4.63
CA ALA A 204 -9.80 22.31 -4.75
C ALA A 204 -10.07 22.72 -6.22
N ASP A 205 -9.02 22.89 -7.02
CA ASP A 205 -9.10 23.24 -8.44
C ASP A 205 -9.49 22.06 -9.35
N LEU A 206 -9.45 20.83 -8.86
CA LEU A 206 -9.87 19.66 -9.65
C LEU A 206 -11.37 19.72 -9.97
N GLU A 207 -11.73 19.16 -11.13
CA GLU A 207 -13.13 18.93 -11.48
C GLU A 207 -13.82 18.09 -10.37
N PRO A 208 -15.05 18.42 -9.93
CA PRO A 208 -15.68 17.82 -8.75
C PRO A 208 -15.73 16.29 -8.76
N ASN A 209 -16.07 15.64 -9.88
CA ASN A 209 -16.13 14.20 -9.96
C ASN A 209 -14.76 13.55 -9.66
N LYS A 210 -13.72 14.12 -10.26
CA LYS A 210 -12.34 13.67 -10.04
C LYS A 210 -11.90 13.96 -8.61
N ARG A 211 -12.17 15.15 -8.10
CA ARG A 211 -11.79 15.58 -6.75
C ARG A 211 -12.28 14.61 -5.69
N TYR A 212 -13.58 14.26 -5.72
CA TYR A 212 -14.14 13.35 -4.72
C TYR A 212 -13.64 11.91 -4.86
N ALA A 213 -13.47 11.41 -6.07
CA ALA A 213 -12.91 10.07 -6.31
C ALA A 213 -11.47 9.97 -5.80
N VAL A 214 -10.63 10.96 -6.08
CA VAL A 214 -9.24 11.05 -5.60
C VAL A 214 -9.19 11.17 -4.08
N THR A 215 -10.07 11.99 -3.49
CA THR A 215 -10.19 12.16 -2.03
C THR A 215 -10.51 10.84 -1.36
N LEU A 216 -11.56 10.15 -1.80
CA LEU A 216 -11.99 8.89 -1.21
C LEU A 216 -10.93 7.81 -1.37
N ALA A 217 -10.25 7.74 -2.52
CA ALA A 217 -9.15 6.81 -2.76
C ALA A 217 -7.97 7.05 -1.81
N LEU A 218 -7.58 8.32 -1.58
CA LEU A 218 -6.52 8.66 -0.63
C LEU A 218 -6.90 8.30 0.80
N ILE A 219 -8.11 8.67 1.25
CA ILE A 219 -8.62 8.36 2.60
C ILE A 219 -8.61 6.84 2.84
N SER A 220 -9.15 6.06 1.89
CA SER A 220 -9.16 4.59 1.99
C SER A 220 -7.75 4.00 2.09
N ARG A 221 -6.81 4.49 1.27
CA ARG A 221 -5.42 4.03 1.32
C ARG A 221 -4.72 4.45 2.62
N ARG A 222 -4.98 5.67 3.11
CA ARG A 222 -4.41 6.15 4.38
C ARG A 222 -4.95 5.38 5.57
N LEU A 223 -6.24 5.03 5.58
CA LEU A 223 -6.82 4.17 6.61
C LEU A 223 -6.14 2.80 6.67
N ALA A 224 -5.96 2.14 5.53
CA ALA A 224 -5.24 0.88 5.46
C ALA A 224 -3.80 1.03 5.98
N ARG A 225 -3.08 2.08 5.56
CA ARG A 225 -1.72 2.35 6.01
C ARG A 225 -1.63 2.59 7.51
N VAL A 226 -2.52 3.41 8.07
CA VAL A 226 -2.56 3.68 9.52
C VAL A 226 -2.84 2.41 10.32
N THR A 227 -3.68 1.51 9.80
CA THR A 227 -3.94 0.20 10.42
C THR A 227 -2.67 -0.64 10.47
N ASP A 228 -1.93 -0.74 9.36
CA ASP A 228 -0.67 -1.46 9.30
C ASP A 228 0.37 -0.86 10.26
N ASP A 229 0.51 0.48 10.28
CA ASP A 229 1.44 1.20 11.15
C ASP A 229 1.09 1.00 12.64
N LEU A 230 -0.20 0.98 13.02
CA LEU A 230 -0.65 0.66 14.38
C LEU A 230 -0.24 -0.75 14.80
N CYS A 231 -0.47 -1.75 13.94
CA CYS A 231 -0.05 -3.12 14.19
C CYS A 231 1.48 -3.22 14.37
N ASP A 232 2.24 -2.56 13.49
CA ASP A 232 3.71 -2.58 13.54
C ASP A 232 4.26 -1.92 14.82
N ILE A 233 3.73 -0.74 15.18
CA ILE A 233 4.12 -0.06 16.43
C ILE A 233 3.75 -0.89 17.65
N PHE A 234 2.55 -1.48 17.68
CA PHE A 234 2.13 -2.36 18.76
C PHE A 234 3.09 -3.53 18.93
N CYS A 235 3.41 -4.24 17.85
CA CYS A 235 4.36 -5.34 17.87
C CYS A 235 5.76 -4.91 18.37
N LYS A 236 6.24 -3.74 17.94
CA LYS A 236 7.52 -3.18 18.39
C LYS A 236 7.50 -2.86 19.89
N GLN A 237 6.43 -2.25 20.40
CA GLN A 237 6.28 -1.96 21.82
C GLN A 237 6.20 -3.25 22.65
N MET A 238 5.44 -4.26 22.21
CA MET A 238 5.36 -5.54 22.88
C MET A 238 6.74 -6.20 23.01
N ARG A 239 7.49 -6.27 21.92
CA ARG A 239 8.87 -6.81 21.96
C ARG A 239 9.78 -6.04 22.90
N ARG A 240 9.66 -4.71 22.94
CA ARG A 240 10.43 -3.87 23.87
C ARG A 240 10.09 -4.17 25.31
N VAL A 241 8.80 -4.24 25.64
CA VAL A 241 8.31 -4.53 27.00
C VAL A 241 8.74 -5.94 27.45
N THR A 242 8.59 -6.94 26.58
CA THR A 242 9.04 -8.31 26.87
C THR A 242 10.53 -8.34 27.20
N ARG A 243 11.37 -7.73 26.37
CA ARG A 243 12.83 -7.68 26.60
C ARG A 243 13.20 -6.97 27.92
N LEU A 244 12.49 -5.87 28.25
CA LEU A 244 12.73 -5.17 29.51
C LEU A 244 12.30 -6.00 30.72
N ALA A 245 11.18 -6.73 30.60
CA ALA A 245 10.69 -7.61 31.65
C ALA A 245 11.64 -8.81 31.88
N GLU A 246 12.13 -9.43 30.80
CA GLU A 246 13.13 -10.50 30.86
C GLU A 246 14.42 -10.03 31.55
N ALA A 247 14.96 -8.88 31.12
CA ALA A 247 16.17 -8.31 31.74
C ALA A 247 15.96 -7.94 33.23
N ALA A 248 14.78 -7.45 33.58
CA ALA A 248 14.46 -7.13 34.98
C ALA A 248 14.32 -8.41 35.84
N LEU A 249 13.71 -9.48 35.29
CA LEU A 249 13.62 -10.78 35.93
C LEU A 249 15.01 -11.39 36.15
N GLU A 250 15.85 -11.39 35.11
CA GLU A 250 17.22 -11.88 35.18
C GLU A 250 18.02 -11.14 36.27
N LYS A 251 17.95 -9.81 36.29
CA LYS A 251 18.57 -8.99 37.32
C LYS A 251 18.04 -9.31 38.73
N TYR A 252 16.73 -9.51 38.86
CA TYR A 252 16.12 -9.90 40.13
C TYR A 252 16.64 -11.24 40.61
N LEU A 253 16.68 -12.25 39.73
CA LEU A 253 17.21 -13.59 40.08
C LEU A 253 18.69 -13.53 40.45
N ALA A 254 19.51 -12.83 39.66
CA ALA A 254 20.94 -12.65 39.94
C ALA A 254 21.18 -11.97 41.32
N ASN A 255 20.44 -10.90 41.62
CA ASN A 255 20.59 -10.18 42.91
C ASN A 255 20.11 -10.97 44.11
N ASN A 256 19.33 -12.04 43.91
CA ASN A 256 18.79 -12.87 44.99
C ASN A 256 19.35 -14.31 44.97
N GLN A 257 20.37 -14.57 44.15
CA GLN A 257 20.96 -15.90 44.03
C GLN A 257 21.47 -16.43 45.40
N GLU A 258 22.13 -15.55 46.19
CA GLU A 258 22.62 -15.92 47.53
C GLU A 258 21.48 -16.36 48.46
N LYS A 259 20.30 -15.70 48.39
CA LYS A 259 19.12 -16.11 49.17
C LYS A 259 18.57 -17.44 48.68
N THR A 260 18.58 -17.68 47.38
CA THR A 260 18.15 -18.95 46.77
C THR A 260 19.07 -20.10 47.22
N ASP A 261 20.38 -19.89 47.18
CA ASP A 261 21.37 -20.85 47.59
C ASP A 261 21.24 -21.17 49.09
N GLU A 262 20.93 -20.17 49.92
CA GLU A 262 20.69 -20.35 51.36
C GLU A 262 19.41 -21.16 51.61
N ILE A 263 18.34 -20.95 50.86
CA ILE A 263 17.12 -21.77 50.94
C ILE A 263 17.38 -23.20 50.55
N LEU A 264 18.13 -23.46 49.50
CA LEU A 264 18.51 -24.81 49.09
C LEU A 264 19.35 -25.51 50.14
N ARG A 265 20.34 -24.83 50.75
CA ARG A 265 21.13 -25.38 51.87
C ARG A 265 20.24 -25.75 53.06
N ARG A 266 19.27 -24.91 53.40
CA ARG A 266 18.31 -25.18 54.49
C ARG A 266 17.41 -26.35 54.17
N TYR A 267 16.94 -26.44 52.92
CA TYR A 267 16.17 -27.61 52.50
C TYR A 267 16.96 -28.92 52.68
N ALA A 268 18.20 -28.96 52.23
CA ALA A 268 19.08 -30.11 52.46
C ALA A 268 19.29 -30.42 53.96
N THR A 269 19.41 -29.37 54.81
CA THR A 269 19.48 -29.53 56.26
C THR A 269 18.19 -30.13 56.82
N LEU A 270 17.03 -29.65 56.38
CA LEU A 270 15.74 -30.21 56.81
C LEU A 270 15.57 -31.66 56.39
N GLU A 271 15.97 -32.01 55.20
CA GLU A 271 15.95 -33.39 54.69
C GLU A 271 16.85 -34.31 55.58
N THR A 272 18.05 -33.86 55.94
CA THR A 272 18.95 -34.59 56.80
C THR A 272 18.36 -34.79 58.22
N LEU A 273 17.75 -33.69 58.75
CA LEU A 273 17.12 -33.78 60.09
C LEU A 273 15.92 -34.73 60.11
N LEU A 274 15.10 -34.72 59.10
CA LEU A 274 13.93 -35.59 58.99
C LEU A 274 14.28 -37.07 58.78
N ASN A 275 15.43 -37.34 58.19
CA ASN A 275 15.95 -38.71 57.99
C ASN A 275 16.93 -39.20 59.13
N SER A 276 17.10 -38.39 60.18
CA SER A 276 17.96 -38.74 61.31
C SER A 276 17.27 -39.67 62.32
N ASP A 277 18.02 -40.51 63.00
CA ASP A 277 17.50 -41.42 64.02
C ASP A 277 17.25 -40.75 65.41
N CYS A 278 17.10 -39.38 65.43
CA CYS A 278 16.82 -38.63 66.64
C CYS A 278 15.35 -38.79 67.11
N PRO A 279 15.05 -38.59 68.38
CA PRO A 279 13.66 -38.57 68.87
C PRO A 279 12.81 -37.51 68.16
N GLU A 280 11.56 -37.82 67.78
CA GLU A 280 10.66 -37.01 67.06
C GLU A 280 10.48 -35.57 67.60
N ALA A 281 10.48 -35.48 68.99
CA ALA A 281 10.36 -34.16 69.63
C ALA A 281 11.59 -33.27 69.38
N GLU A 282 12.78 -33.81 69.33
CA GLU A 282 14.03 -33.08 69.03
C GLU A 282 14.12 -32.73 67.54
N GLN A 283 13.75 -33.68 66.72
CA GLN A 283 13.65 -33.40 65.26
C GLN A 283 12.70 -32.20 64.98
N LEU A 284 11.50 -32.20 65.54
CA LEU A 284 10.52 -31.19 65.39
C LEU A 284 11.00 -29.78 65.83
N GLN A 285 11.72 -29.77 67.00
CA GLN A 285 12.32 -28.54 67.51
C GLN A 285 13.41 -27.99 66.59
N ALA A 286 14.32 -28.88 66.12
CA ALA A 286 15.37 -28.50 65.15
C ALA A 286 14.79 -27.96 63.79
N VAL A 287 13.77 -28.62 63.27
CA VAL A 287 13.06 -28.20 62.09
C VAL A 287 12.46 -26.82 62.28
N ARG A 288 11.73 -26.59 63.39
CA ARG A 288 11.15 -25.27 63.74
C ARG A 288 12.23 -24.20 63.80
N HIS A 289 13.33 -24.43 64.49
CA HIS A 289 14.45 -23.50 64.61
C HIS A 289 15.04 -23.18 63.22
N THR A 290 15.24 -24.17 62.37
CA THR A 290 15.79 -23.98 61.01
C THR A 290 14.87 -23.11 60.17
N VAL A 291 13.55 -23.29 60.25
CA VAL A 291 12.58 -22.53 59.48
C VAL A 291 12.43 -21.10 59.98
N THR A 292 12.38 -20.88 61.33
CA THR A 292 12.08 -19.57 61.93
C THR A 292 13.29 -18.67 62.10
N ALA A 293 14.51 -19.15 61.93
CA ALA A 293 15.76 -18.39 62.13
C ALA A 293 15.97 -17.22 61.16
N ARG A 294 15.32 -17.24 59.96
CA ARG A 294 15.46 -16.23 58.94
C ARG A 294 14.10 -15.95 58.27
N PRO A 295 13.28 -15.10 58.87
CA PRO A 295 11.95 -14.74 58.31
C PRO A 295 12.03 -14.05 56.95
N ASP A 296 13.11 -13.33 56.66
CA ASP A 296 13.38 -12.70 55.37
C ASP A 296 13.45 -13.71 54.22
N LEU A 297 13.92 -14.93 54.48
CA LEU A 297 13.94 -15.99 53.47
C LEU A 297 12.56 -16.58 53.22
N CYS A 298 11.68 -16.61 54.23
CA CYS A 298 10.29 -17.03 54.02
C CYS A 298 9.54 -16.05 53.12
N GLU A 299 9.73 -14.76 53.35
CA GLU A 299 9.13 -13.72 52.47
C GLU A 299 9.70 -13.78 51.06
N PHE A 300 11.01 -13.92 50.90
CA PHE A 300 11.65 -14.10 49.62
C PHE A 300 11.14 -15.35 48.88
N SER A 301 11.01 -16.48 49.58
CA SER A 301 10.48 -17.72 48.99
C SER A 301 9.03 -17.52 48.49
N ARG A 302 8.20 -16.83 49.26
CA ARG A 302 6.83 -16.47 48.85
C ARG A 302 6.82 -15.59 47.60
N LEU A 303 7.63 -14.53 47.59
CA LEU A 303 7.77 -13.65 46.45
C LEU A 303 8.33 -14.37 45.23
N HIS A 304 9.33 -15.24 45.42
CA HIS A 304 9.89 -16.05 44.34
C HIS A 304 8.85 -17.01 43.73
N ALA A 305 8.03 -17.66 44.57
CA ALA A 305 6.94 -18.50 44.09
C ALA A 305 5.84 -17.69 43.35
N GLU A 306 5.64 -16.44 43.76
CA GLU A 306 4.71 -15.55 43.12
C GLU A 306 5.22 -14.99 41.76
N TYR A 307 6.47 -14.60 41.67
CA TYR A 307 7.10 -13.92 40.52
C TYR A 307 8.11 -14.80 39.77
N GLY A 308 8.71 -15.79 40.39
CA GLY A 308 9.63 -16.76 39.79
C GLY A 308 8.87 -17.87 39.07
N GLY A 309 9.42 -18.37 38.00
CA GLY A 309 8.82 -19.38 37.15
C GLY A 309 7.99 -18.74 35.99
N LYS A 310 7.10 -19.52 35.39
CA LYS A 310 6.38 -19.18 34.15
C LYS A 310 5.47 -17.94 34.18
N ASN A 311 5.57 -17.07 35.19
CA ASN A 311 4.78 -15.85 35.34
C ASN A 311 5.48 -14.60 34.81
N GLU A 312 6.23 -14.71 33.71
CA GLU A 312 6.74 -13.57 32.93
C GLU A 312 5.67 -12.49 32.66
N ARG A 313 4.40 -12.90 32.49
CA ARG A 313 3.27 -12.00 32.29
C ARG A 313 3.05 -11.00 33.44
N ARG A 314 3.35 -11.34 34.70
CA ARG A 314 3.20 -10.41 35.84
C ARG A 314 4.29 -9.34 35.86
N PHE A 315 5.51 -9.67 35.47
CA PHE A 315 6.56 -8.68 35.24
C PHE A 315 6.25 -7.74 34.09
N MET A 316 5.63 -8.22 33.02
CA MET A 316 5.21 -7.36 31.89
C MET A 316 4.24 -6.28 32.33
N TRP A 317 3.28 -6.56 33.22
CA TRP A 317 2.33 -5.54 33.73
C TRP A 317 3.01 -4.37 34.45
N HIS A 318 4.20 -4.60 35.03
CA HIS A 318 4.93 -3.53 35.72
C HIS A 318 5.47 -2.47 34.74
N PHE A 319 5.69 -2.82 33.49
CA PHE A 319 6.20 -1.94 32.45
C PHE A 319 5.11 -1.32 31.56
N PHE A 320 3.84 -1.76 31.73
CA PHE A 320 2.70 -1.19 31.05
C PHE A 320 2.03 -0.03 31.81
N LYS A 321 2.40 0.19 33.06
CA LYS A 321 1.94 1.34 33.85
C LYS A 321 2.84 2.55 33.62
#